data_f41ff6d7d3f6008817730ca425b4b3f5
#
_entry.id   f41ff6d7d3f6008817730ca425b4b3f5
#
_cell.length_a   1.000
_cell.length_b   1.000
_cell.length_c   1.000
_cell.angle_alpha   90.00
_cell.angle_beta   90.00
_cell.angle_gamma   90.00
#
_symmetry.space_group_name_H-M   'P 1'
#
loop_
_entity.id
_entity.type
_entity.pdbx_description
1 polymer ?
#
loop_
_entity_poly.entity_id
_entity_poly.type
_entity_poly.pdbx_seq_one_letter_code
_entity_poly.pdbx_strand_id
1 'polypeptide(L)'
;MVGPLARARRVAIPTIGDGRGRLSVVEAGQTAPFPIRRVFYMHGMTAERGGHAHRDTDQLVICLAGSLRLDLTDGRDRLSVRLDDPTQGLFIPAMVFLDIRDIS
;
A
#
# COMPACT_ATOMS: atom_id res chain seq x y z
N MET A 1 -19.95 6.70 14.13
CA MET A 1 -18.50 6.95 14.13
C MET A 1 -17.83 5.99 13.15
N VAL A 2 -16.94 6.48 12.31
CA VAL A 2 -16.16 5.66 11.39
C VAL A 2 -14.79 5.37 11.97
N GLY A 3 -14.26 4.19 11.67
CA GLY A 3 -12.93 3.81 12.10
C GLY A 3 -11.85 4.31 11.14
N PRO A 4 -10.56 4.06 11.46
CA PRO A 4 -9.44 4.53 10.66
C PRO A 4 -9.44 3.98 9.22
N LEU A 5 -10.04 2.81 8.99
CA LEU A 5 -10.09 2.21 7.65
C LEU A 5 -10.79 3.11 6.63
N ALA A 6 -11.70 3.98 7.07
CA ALA A 6 -12.42 4.88 6.17
C ALA A 6 -11.49 5.84 5.43
N ARG A 7 -10.26 6.06 5.92
CA ARG A 7 -9.27 6.92 5.26
C ARG A 7 -8.35 6.18 4.31
N ALA A 8 -8.44 4.84 4.27
CA ALA A 8 -7.67 4.06 3.30
C ALA A 8 -8.16 4.38 1.90
N ARG A 9 -7.23 4.56 0.96
CA ARG A 9 -7.61 4.90 -0.41
C ARG A 9 -6.51 4.55 -1.40
N ARG A 10 -6.91 4.33 -2.63
CA ARG A 10 -5.95 4.17 -3.72
C ARG A 10 -5.29 5.52 -4.00
N VAL A 11 -4.02 5.47 -4.35
CA VAL A 11 -3.23 6.65 -4.69
C VAL A 11 -2.59 6.41 -6.04
N ALA A 12 -2.86 7.29 -6.99
CA ALA A 12 -2.18 7.27 -8.29
C ALA A 12 -0.75 7.76 -8.12
N ILE A 13 0.20 6.98 -8.62
CA ILE A 13 1.62 7.31 -8.56
C ILE A 13 2.00 8.01 -9.86
N PRO A 14 2.48 9.26 -9.81
CA PRO A 14 2.91 9.98 -11.02
C PRO A 14 3.97 9.19 -11.77
N THR A 15 3.73 8.97 -13.05
CA THR A 15 4.56 8.09 -13.88
C THR A 15 4.83 8.76 -15.22
N ILE A 16 6.09 8.71 -15.64
CA ILE A 16 6.54 9.20 -16.94
C ILE A 16 7.11 8.01 -17.69
N GLY A 17 6.75 7.84 -18.95
CA GLY A 17 7.20 6.71 -19.73
C GLY A 17 7.63 7.09 -21.14
N ASP A 18 8.53 6.30 -21.69
CA ASP A 18 8.96 6.34 -23.08
C ASP A 18 9.31 4.93 -23.55
N GLY A 19 9.95 4.80 -24.73
CA GLY A 19 10.29 3.50 -25.29
C GLY A 19 11.32 2.70 -24.47
N ARG A 20 11.97 3.31 -23.48
CA ARG A 20 12.97 2.65 -22.62
C ARG A 20 12.35 2.12 -21.32
N GLY A 21 11.15 2.52 -20.96
CA GLY A 21 10.48 2.13 -19.74
C GLY A 21 9.74 3.28 -19.10
N ARG A 22 9.35 3.09 -17.83
CA ARG A 22 8.57 4.07 -17.08
C ARG A 22 9.26 4.40 -15.76
N LEU A 23 9.14 5.65 -15.35
CA LEU A 23 9.63 6.16 -14.08
C LEU A 23 8.45 6.63 -13.24
N SER A 24 8.30 6.08 -12.06
CA SER A 24 7.25 6.48 -11.12
C SER A 24 7.87 7.16 -9.91
N VAL A 25 7.22 8.20 -9.40
CA VAL A 25 7.78 9.03 -8.34
C VAL A 25 6.83 9.09 -7.16
N VAL A 26 7.37 8.82 -5.97
CA VAL A 26 6.65 9.04 -4.70
C VAL A 26 7.31 10.20 -3.97
N GLU A 27 6.54 11.24 -3.72
CA GLU A 27 7.02 12.45 -3.07
C GLU A 27 6.34 12.60 -1.70
N ALA A 28 7.16 12.81 -0.66
CA ALA A 28 6.65 13.03 0.69
C ALA A 28 5.77 14.27 0.75
N GLY A 29 4.61 14.16 1.39
CA GLY A 29 3.68 15.27 1.53
C GLY A 29 2.84 15.54 0.29
N GLN A 30 3.06 14.79 -0.79
CA GLN A 30 2.27 14.91 -2.01
C GLN A 30 1.67 13.55 -2.38
N THR A 31 2.45 12.67 -3.03
CA THR A 31 1.99 11.33 -3.38
C THR A 31 1.73 10.52 -2.12
N ALA A 32 2.71 10.49 -1.21
CA ALA A 32 2.50 9.96 0.11
C ALA A 32 1.95 11.10 0.98
N PRO A 33 0.72 10.98 1.52
CA PRO A 33 0.10 12.07 2.29
C PRO A 33 0.64 12.14 3.73
N PHE A 34 1.95 11.96 3.90
CA PHE A 34 2.62 11.97 5.19
C PHE A 34 4.13 12.13 4.96
N PRO A 35 4.89 12.57 5.98
CA PRO A 35 6.35 12.56 5.89
C PRO A 35 6.86 11.13 5.81
N ILE A 36 7.70 10.84 4.82
CA ILE A 36 8.29 9.51 4.68
C ILE A 36 9.49 9.42 5.60
N ARG A 37 9.44 8.51 6.57
CA ARG A 37 10.52 8.31 7.53
C ARG A 37 11.30 7.04 7.27
N ARG A 38 10.69 6.07 6.60
CA ARG A 38 11.32 4.78 6.31
C ARG A 38 10.74 4.22 5.02
N VAL A 39 11.63 3.67 4.21
CA VAL A 39 11.24 2.93 3.01
C VAL A 39 11.79 1.52 3.16
N PHE A 40 10.94 0.53 2.91
CA PHE A 40 11.37 -0.86 2.83
C PHE A 40 10.60 -1.55 1.72
N TYR A 41 11.15 -2.63 1.22
CA TYR A 41 10.47 -3.42 0.20
C TYR A 41 10.70 -4.91 0.50
N MET A 42 9.72 -5.71 0.10
CA MET A 42 9.77 -7.16 0.25
C MET A 42 9.94 -7.78 -1.13
N HIS A 43 10.79 -8.78 -1.21
CA HIS A 43 11.04 -9.50 -2.47
C HIS A 43 11.32 -10.96 -2.15
N GLY A 44 11.25 -11.82 -3.18
CA GLY A 44 11.43 -13.24 -2.97
C GLY A 44 10.38 -13.86 -2.07
N MET A 45 9.18 -13.31 -2.07
CA MET A 45 8.11 -13.77 -1.18
C MET A 45 7.59 -15.13 -1.64
N THR A 46 7.55 -16.08 -0.71
CA THR A 46 7.06 -17.44 -0.97
C THR A 46 5.84 -17.78 -0.11
N ALA A 47 5.45 -16.90 0.79
CA ALA A 47 4.35 -17.12 1.72
C ALA A 47 3.62 -15.82 2.03
N GLU A 48 2.38 -15.95 2.45
CA GLU A 48 1.56 -14.82 2.86
C GLU A 48 2.09 -14.22 4.16
N ARG A 49 1.85 -12.94 4.35
CA ARG A 49 2.29 -12.19 5.52
C ARG A 49 1.12 -11.39 6.08
N GLY A 50 1.20 -11.10 7.38
CA GLY A 50 0.17 -10.27 7.96
C GLY A 50 0.04 -10.37 9.46
N GLY A 51 -1.12 -9.98 9.96
CA GLY A 51 -1.46 -10.07 11.37
C GLY A 51 -0.92 -8.93 12.22
N HIS A 52 -0.54 -7.80 11.63
CA HIS A 52 -0.02 -6.69 12.41
C HIS A 52 -0.60 -5.35 11.95
N ALA A 53 -0.60 -4.40 12.87
CA ALA A 53 -1.00 -3.03 12.63
C ALA A 53 0.05 -2.09 13.21
N HIS A 54 0.18 -0.91 12.61
CA HIS A 54 1.04 0.14 13.11
C HIS A 54 0.20 1.17 13.86
N ARG A 55 0.56 1.45 15.12
CA ARG A 55 -0.18 2.39 15.95
C ARG A 55 -0.04 3.84 15.49
N ASP A 56 1.18 4.22 15.13
CA ASP A 56 1.53 5.61 14.89
C ASP A 56 1.99 5.87 13.46
N THR A 57 1.90 4.88 12.60
CA THR A 57 2.52 4.95 11.28
C THR A 57 1.49 4.77 10.19
N ASP A 58 1.40 5.77 9.33
CA ASP A 58 0.70 5.63 8.06
C ASP A 58 1.63 4.95 7.05
N GLN A 59 1.06 4.28 6.08
CA GLN A 59 1.81 3.55 5.05
C GLN A 59 1.27 3.84 3.68
N LEU A 60 2.16 3.80 2.69
CA LEU A 60 1.80 3.73 1.28
C LEU A 60 2.39 2.43 0.75
N VAL A 61 1.55 1.53 0.25
CA VAL A 61 1.96 0.22 -0.25
C VAL A 61 1.83 0.21 -1.76
N ILE A 62 2.88 -0.24 -2.44
CA ILE A 62 2.92 -0.35 -3.89
C ILE A 62 3.40 -1.76 -4.25
N CYS A 63 2.71 -2.42 -5.18
CA CYS A 63 3.15 -3.69 -5.74
C CYS A 63 3.97 -3.40 -7.00
N LEU A 64 5.29 -3.60 -6.92
CA LEU A 64 6.19 -3.25 -8.02
C LEU A 64 6.18 -4.28 -9.14
N ALA A 65 5.91 -5.54 -8.84
CA ALA A 65 5.90 -6.62 -9.81
C ALA A 65 4.91 -7.70 -9.37
N GLY A 66 4.26 -8.34 -10.33
CA GLY A 66 3.27 -9.36 -10.05
C GLY A 66 1.98 -8.78 -9.49
N SER A 67 1.38 -9.48 -8.56
CA SER A 67 0.13 -9.04 -7.94
C SER A 67 0.01 -9.56 -6.52
N LEU A 68 -0.83 -8.89 -5.73
CA LEU A 68 -1.18 -9.34 -4.39
C LEU A 68 -2.53 -8.78 -3.99
N ARG A 69 -3.09 -9.33 -2.92
CA ARG A 69 -4.30 -8.81 -2.30
C ARG A 69 -3.97 -8.33 -0.89
N LEU A 70 -4.38 -7.13 -0.58
CA LEU A 70 -4.29 -6.56 0.76
C LEU A 70 -5.65 -6.69 1.43
N ASP A 71 -5.70 -7.43 2.53
CA ASP A 71 -6.90 -7.54 3.36
C ASP A 71 -6.71 -6.66 4.58
N LEU A 72 -7.59 -5.69 4.75
CA LEU A 72 -7.48 -4.67 5.77
C LEU A 72 -8.68 -4.71 6.70
N THR A 73 -8.44 -4.47 7.98
CA THR A 73 -9.53 -4.28 8.95
C THR A 73 -9.09 -3.32 10.06
N ASP A 74 -10.03 -2.54 10.56
CA ASP A 74 -9.83 -1.70 11.74
C ASP A 74 -10.58 -2.25 12.96
N GLY A 75 -11.07 -3.49 12.87
CA GLY A 75 -11.86 -4.10 13.92
C GLY A 75 -13.36 -3.84 13.79
N ARG A 76 -13.76 -2.94 12.90
CA ARG A 76 -15.17 -2.61 12.62
C ARG A 76 -15.54 -2.95 11.19
N ASP A 77 -14.72 -2.48 10.25
CA ASP A 77 -14.94 -2.65 8.83
C ASP A 77 -13.81 -3.45 8.20
N ARG A 78 -14.03 -3.95 7.01
CA ARG A 78 -13.05 -4.71 6.23
C ARG A 78 -13.00 -4.18 4.82
N LEU A 79 -11.82 -4.29 4.21
CA LEU A 79 -11.59 -3.89 2.84
C LEU A 79 -10.55 -4.81 2.23
N SER A 80 -10.83 -5.32 1.03
CA SER A 80 -9.84 -6.08 0.26
C SER A 80 -9.51 -5.31 -1.00
N VAL A 81 -8.21 -5.14 -1.26
CA VAL A 81 -7.72 -4.40 -2.41
C VAL A 81 -6.67 -5.22 -3.13
N ARG A 82 -6.83 -5.40 -4.43
CA ARG A 82 -5.83 -6.04 -5.26
C ARG A 82 -4.88 -4.98 -5.81
N LEU A 83 -3.59 -5.23 -5.69
CA LEU A 83 -2.54 -4.41 -6.28
C LEU A 83 -1.81 -5.24 -7.34
N ASP A 84 -1.85 -4.78 -8.59
CA ASP A 84 -1.21 -5.45 -9.72
C ASP A 84 -0.60 -4.46 -10.71
N ASP A 85 -0.51 -3.20 -10.31
CA ASP A 85 -0.03 -2.11 -11.16
C ASP A 85 0.89 -1.20 -10.32
N PRO A 86 2.17 -1.07 -10.70
CA PRO A 86 3.11 -0.25 -9.93
C PRO A 86 2.79 1.25 -9.96
N THR A 87 1.86 1.69 -10.81
CA THR A 87 1.43 3.09 -10.84
C THR A 87 0.26 3.36 -9.89
N GLN A 88 -0.18 2.35 -9.15
CA GLN A 88 -1.27 2.46 -8.18
C GLN A 88 -0.81 1.98 -6.82
N GLY A 89 -0.86 2.86 -5.83
CA GLY A 89 -0.58 2.50 -4.45
C GLY A 89 -1.84 2.46 -3.61
N LEU A 90 -1.70 2.00 -2.37
CA LEU A 90 -2.77 2.06 -1.38
C LEU A 90 -2.26 2.77 -0.13
N PHE A 91 -2.91 3.86 0.22
CA PHE A 91 -2.67 4.54 1.49
C PHE A 91 -3.40 3.78 2.60
N ILE A 92 -2.66 3.39 3.62
CA ILE A 92 -3.18 2.68 4.78
C ILE A 92 -2.90 3.51 6.02
N PRO A 93 -3.95 4.05 6.67
CA PRO A 93 -3.75 4.85 7.89
C PRO A 93 -3.31 3.97 9.05
N ALA A 94 -2.73 4.60 10.07
CA ALA A 94 -2.38 3.92 11.31
C ALA A 94 -3.59 3.20 11.92
N MET A 95 -3.34 2.19 12.74
CA MET A 95 -4.36 1.41 13.44
C MET A 95 -5.20 0.50 12.55
N VAL A 96 -4.71 0.19 11.35
CA VAL A 96 -5.35 -0.77 10.44
C VAL A 96 -4.51 -2.04 10.41
N PHE A 97 -5.15 -3.19 10.63
CA PHE A 97 -4.52 -4.50 10.47
C PHE A 97 -4.43 -4.83 8.99
N LEU A 98 -3.30 -5.39 8.61
CA LEU A 98 -2.99 -5.70 7.22
C LEU A 98 -2.55 -7.16 7.09
N ASP A 99 -3.18 -7.88 6.16
CA ASP A 99 -2.72 -9.18 5.69
C ASP A 99 -2.41 -9.07 4.19
N ILE A 100 -1.31 -9.69 3.78
CA ILE A 100 -0.89 -9.76 2.37
C ILE A 100 -1.12 -11.19 1.90
N ARG A 101 -1.97 -11.34 0.88
CA ARG A 101 -2.42 -12.66 0.41
C ARG A 101 -2.37 -12.73 -1.12
N ASP A 102 -2.56 -13.94 -1.64
CA ASP A 102 -2.66 -14.21 -3.08
C ASP A 102 -1.51 -13.57 -3.87
N ILE A 103 -0.30 -13.79 -3.39
CA ILE A 103 0.91 -13.25 -4.00
C ILE A 103 1.25 -14.03 -5.26
N SER A 104 1.53 -13.32 -6.34
CA SER A 104 1.94 -13.96 -7.59
C SER A 104 3.08 -13.22 -8.30
#